data_38ed5700fe1b0ac571dab21a15f9a195
#
_entry.id   38ed5700fe1b0ac571dab21a15f9a195
#
_cell.length_a   1.000
_cell.length_b   1.000
_cell.length_c   1.000
_cell.angle_alpha   90.00
_cell.angle_beta   90.00
_cell.angle_gamma   90.00
#
_symmetry.space_group_name_H-M   'P 1'
#
loop_
_entity.id
_entity.type
_entity.pdbx_description
1 polymer ?
#
loop_
_entity_poly.entity_id
_entity_poly.type
_entity_poly.pdbx_seq_one_letter_code
_entity_poly.pdbx_strand_id
1 'polypeptide(L)'
;MLPVPKAVLNIAHACVALPGRIIPYSAQKPVLHLALNQAFREPLKAGELDFLEGRRIRIRITDASVDWLIEATAAGFEPVDRESEEDVCISGELIDFALLATRQVDHDTLFFQRRIRIEGDTELGLGVKNTMDSMDWDDLPPPLRFFLQGLAAVIERLAFLRPDSERTAA
;
A
#
# COMPACT_ATOMS: atom_id res chain seq x y z
N MET A 1 -29.67 16.48 3.80
CA MET A 1 -28.57 15.61 3.32
C MET A 1 -28.02 14.93 4.56
N LEU A 2 -28.25 13.63 4.70
CA LEU A 2 -27.92 12.90 5.93
C LEU A 2 -26.42 12.64 5.97
N PRO A 3 -25.75 12.88 7.10
CA PRO A 3 -24.34 12.50 7.24
C PRO A 3 -24.23 10.98 7.08
N VAL A 4 -23.23 10.54 6.28
CA VAL A 4 -22.92 9.11 6.19
C VAL A 4 -22.67 8.63 7.63
N PRO A 5 -23.44 7.67 8.12
CA PRO A 5 -23.28 7.21 9.50
C PRO A 5 -21.84 6.68 9.66
N LYS A 6 -21.17 7.08 10.76
CA LYS A 6 -19.86 6.53 11.13
C LYS A 6 -19.85 5.00 11.12
N ALA A 7 -21.02 4.38 11.30
CA ALA A 7 -21.22 2.95 11.18
C ALA A 7 -20.93 2.40 9.76
N VAL A 8 -21.30 3.12 8.69
CA VAL A 8 -21.02 2.68 7.31
C VAL A 8 -19.53 2.81 6.99
N LEU A 9 -18.89 3.87 7.48
CA LEU A 9 -17.45 4.05 7.39
C LEU A 9 -16.71 2.95 8.16
N ASN A 10 -17.19 2.61 9.35
CA ASN A 10 -16.63 1.53 10.17
C ASN A 10 -16.85 0.13 9.56
N ILE A 11 -17.96 -0.09 8.85
CA ILE A 11 -18.22 -1.36 8.16
C ILE A 11 -17.31 -1.49 6.93
N ALA A 12 -17.13 -0.44 6.15
CA ALA A 12 -16.17 -0.43 5.05
C ALA A 12 -14.74 -0.67 5.56
N HIS A 13 -14.33 0.02 6.63
CA HIS A 13 -13.05 -0.22 7.32
C HIS A 13 -12.96 -1.65 7.86
N ALA A 14 -14.01 -2.17 8.48
CA ALA A 14 -14.02 -3.51 9.04
C ALA A 14 -13.91 -4.59 7.96
N CYS A 15 -14.61 -4.44 6.82
CA CYS A 15 -14.54 -5.40 5.71
C CYS A 15 -13.15 -5.44 5.06
N VAL A 16 -12.39 -4.36 5.14
CA VAL A 16 -11.06 -4.23 4.54
C VAL A 16 -9.94 -4.54 5.55
N ALA A 17 -10.13 -4.19 6.83
CA ALA A 17 -9.20 -4.51 7.91
C ALA A 17 -9.27 -5.98 8.37
N LEU A 18 -10.37 -6.68 8.07
CA LEU A 18 -10.58 -8.08 8.43
C LEU A 18 -9.46 -9.04 7.99
N PRO A 19 -8.91 -8.97 6.74
CA PRO A 19 -7.88 -9.92 6.32
C PRO A 19 -6.62 -9.87 7.20
N GLY A 20 -6.14 -8.69 7.56
CA GLY A 20 -4.91 -8.54 8.35
C GLY A 20 -5.02 -9.05 9.79
N ARG A 21 -6.23 -9.03 10.36
CA ARG A 21 -6.49 -9.49 11.74
C ARG A 21 -6.84 -10.96 11.84
N ILE A 22 -7.49 -11.50 10.82
CA ILE A 22 -8.06 -12.87 10.85
C ILE A 22 -7.11 -13.87 10.20
N ILE A 23 -6.40 -13.46 9.14
CA ILE A 23 -5.51 -14.35 8.41
C ILE A 23 -4.12 -14.31 9.05
N PRO A 24 -3.60 -15.43 9.58
CA PRO A 24 -2.26 -15.47 10.14
C PRO A 24 -1.22 -15.11 9.07
N TYR A 25 -0.14 -14.45 9.49
CA TYR A 25 0.91 -13.97 8.57
C TYR A 25 1.50 -15.08 7.68
N SER A 26 1.65 -16.27 8.23
CA SER A 26 2.12 -17.44 7.48
C SER A 26 1.25 -17.77 6.26
N ALA A 27 -0.06 -17.54 6.37
CA ALA A 27 -1.00 -17.75 5.25
C ALA A 27 -1.00 -16.56 4.26
N GLN A 28 -0.58 -15.38 4.69
CA GLN A 28 -0.44 -14.20 3.81
C GLN A 28 0.84 -14.28 2.95
N LYS A 29 1.93 -14.87 3.46
CA LYS A 29 3.24 -14.92 2.78
C LYS A 29 3.16 -15.42 1.32
N PRO A 30 2.51 -16.55 0.99
CA PRO A 30 2.47 -17.03 -0.40
C PRO A 30 1.76 -16.06 -1.36
N VAL A 31 0.68 -15.44 -0.89
CA VAL A 31 -0.08 -14.47 -1.70
C VAL A 31 0.73 -13.20 -1.91
N LEU A 32 1.37 -12.71 -0.86
CA LEU A 32 2.22 -11.54 -0.91
C LEU A 32 3.43 -11.77 -1.83
N HIS A 33 4.11 -12.91 -1.70
CA HIS A 33 5.20 -13.31 -2.60
C HIS A 33 4.75 -13.29 -4.07
N LEU A 34 3.64 -13.94 -4.38
CA LEU A 34 3.14 -14.00 -5.75
C LEU A 34 2.76 -12.60 -6.26
N ALA A 35 2.06 -11.80 -5.44
CA ALA A 35 1.60 -10.47 -5.82
C ALA A 35 2.77 -9.52 -6.11
N LEU A 36 3.77 -9.50 -5.23
CA LEU A 36 4.95 -8.63 -5.40
C LEU A 36 5.77 -9.03 -6.62
N ASN A 37 6.10 -10.33 -6.75
CA ASN A 37 6.92 -10.80 -7.87
C ASN A 37 6.20 -10.68 -9.22
N GLN A 38 4.89 -10.64 -9.24
CA GLN A 38 4.14 -10.35 -10.45
C GLN A 38 4.08 -8.85 -10.75
N ALA A 39 3.80 -8.02 -9.73
CA ALA A 39 3.71 -6.57 -9.88
C ALA A 39 5.05 -5.94 -10.31
N PHE A 40 6.15 -6.46 -9.76
CA PHE A 40 7.50 -5.95 -10.05
C PHE A 40 8.28 -6.80 -11.06
N ARG A 41 7.59 -7.64 -11.82
CA ARG A 41 8.24 -8.58 -12.77
C ARG A 41 9.11 -7.88 -13.80
N GLU A 42 8.63 -6.82 -14.41
CA GLU A 42 9.37 -6.12 -15.45
C GLU A 42 10.53 -5.29 -14.87
N PRO A 43 10.36 -4.50 -13.79
CA PRO A 43 11.48 -3.85 -13.11
C PRO A 43 12.55 -4.82 -12.59
N LEU A 44 12.15 -6.00 -12.07
CA LEU A 44 13.09 -7.03 -11.63
C LEU A 44 13.93 -7.55 -12.80
N LYS A 45 13.32 -7.85 -13.95
CA LYS A 45 14.04 -8.29 -15.14
C LYS A 45 14.94 -7.22 -15.75
N ALA A 46 14.55 -5.95 -15.64
CA ALA A 46 15.33 -4.84 -16.13
C ALA A 46 16.52 -4.47 -15.23
N GLY A 47 16.64 -5.07 -14.03
CA GLY A 47 17.66 -4.74 -13.04
C GLY A 47 17.44 -3.39 -12.35
N GLU A 48 16.25 -2.81 -12.50
CA GLU A 48 15.92 -1.51 -11.90
C GLU A 48 15.85 -1.57 -10.36
N LEU A 49 15.72 -2.78 -9.81
CA LEU A 49 15.58 -3.05 -8.39
C LEU A 49 16.84 -3.62 -7.73
N ASP A 50 17.96 -3.67 -8.45
CA ASP A 50 19.23 -4.26 -7.94
C ASP A 50 19.73 -3.51 -6.69
N PHE A 51 19.41 -2.21 -6.54
CA PHE A 51 19.74 -1.42 -5.35
C PHE A 51 19.03 -1.90 -4.09
N LEU A 52 17.98 -2.69 -4.21
CA LEU A 52 17.22 -3.29 -3.10
C LEU A 52 17.80 -4.64 -2.66
N GLU A 53 18.71 -5.24 -3.41
CA GLU A 53 19.22 -6.60 -3.12
C GLU A 53 19.78 -6.70 -1.69
N GLY A 54 19.29 -7.67 -0.93
CA GLY A 54 19.64 -7.88 0.48
C GLY A 54 19.00 -6.89 1.45
N ARG A 55 18.13 -5.98 0.98
CA ARG A 55 17.45 -5.00 1.82
C ARG A 55 16.07 -5.47 2.24
N ARG A 56 15.65 -5.03 3.43
CA ARG A 56 14.37 -5.38 4.03
C ARG A 56 13.45 -4.16 4.08
N ILE A 57 12.29 -4.32 3.47
CA ILE A 57 11.26 -3.30 3.34
C ILE A 57 10.08 -3.72 4.19
N ARG A 58 9.69 -2.89 5.15
CA ARG A 58 8.48 -3.08 5.94
C ARG A 58 7.34 -2.27 5.34
N ILE A 59 6.19 -2.92 5.14
CA ILE A 59 4.95 -2.25 4.75
C ILE A 59 3.97 -2.37 5.91
N ARG A 60 3.56 -1.24 6.46
CA ARG A 60 2.64 -1.16 7.58
C ARG A 60 1.38 -0.41 7.22
N ILE A 61 0.24 -1.12 7.19
CA ILE A 61 -1.08 -0.51 7.00
C ILE A 61 -1.72 -0.35 8.37
N THR A 62 -1.74 0.91 8.85
CA THR A 62 -1.94 1.23 10.27
C THR A 62 -3.36 0.93 10.76
N ASP A 63 -4.37 1.12 9.92
CA ASP A 63 -5.78 0.92 10.22
C ASP A 63 -6.26 -0.52 9.92
N ALA A 64 -5.51 -1.29 9.12
CA ALA A 64 -5.85 -2.68 8.76
C ALA A 64 -5.07 -3.73 9.57
N SER A 65 -4.21 -3.32 10.51
CA SER A 65 -3.33 -4.22 11.29
C SER A 65 -2.47 -5.13 10.39
N VAL A 66 -2.10 -4.61 9.22
CA VAL A 66 -1.20 -5.29 8.28
C VAL A 66 0.22 -4.81 8.57
N ASP A 67 1.13 -5.76 8.73
CA ASP A 67 2.55 -5.53 8.91
C ASP A 67 3.30 -6.61 8.15
N TRP A 68 3.85 -6.26 7.01
CA TRP A 68 4.59 -7.16 6.13
C TRP A 68 6.06 -6.76 6.13
N LEU A 69 6.95 -7.73 6.35
CA LEU A 69 8.38 -7.57 6.15
C LEU A 69 8.81 -8.39 4.94
N ILE A 70 9.47 -7.74 4.00
CA ILE A 70 9.82 -8.28 2.70
C ILE A 70 11.31 -8.06 2.50
N GLU A 71 12.04 -9.13 2.15
CA GLU A 71 13.43 -9.05 1.74
C GLU A 71 13.52 -9.10 0.22
N ALA A 72 14.25 -8.15 -0.37
CA ALA A 72 14.56 -8.18 -1.79
C ALA A 72 15.79 -9.05 -2.02
N THR A 73 15.67 -10.04 -2.90
CA THR A 73 16.73 -10.97 -3.25
C THR A 73 17.01 -10.90 -4.76
N ALA A 74 18.09 -11.47 -5.21
CA ALA A 74 18.37 -11.60 -6.64
C ALA A 74 17.28 -12.36 -7.44
N ALA A 75 16.44 -13.16 -6.74
CA ALA A 75 15.35 -13.90 -7.34
C ALA A 75 14.00 -13.16 -7.29
N GLY A 76 13.94 -12.03 -6.57
CA GLY A 76 12.73 -11.24 -6.37
C GLY A 76 12.44 -10.97 -4.89
N PHE A 77 11.19 -10.80 -4.55
CA PHE A 77 10.71 -10.42 -3.22
C PHE A 77 10.27 -11.63 -2.40
N GLU A 78 10.81 -11.76 -1.19
CA GLU A 78 10.51 -12.84 -0.25
C GLU A 78 9.95 -12.28 1.07
N PRO A 79 8.71 -12.63 1.46
CA PRO A 79 8.19 -12.30 2.79
C PRO A 79 8.96 -13.04 3.88
N VAL A 80 9.59 -12.29 4.78
CA VAL A 80 10.40 -12.81 5.89
C VAL A 80 9.67 -12.66 7.22
N ASP A 81 10.29 -13.09 8.32
CA ASP A 81 9.69 -13.00 9.63
C ASP A 81 9.70 -11.56 10.16
N ARG A 82 8.59 -11.15 10.76
CA ARG A 82 8.36 -9.75 11.20
C ARG A 82 9.31 -9.28 12.31
N GLU A 83 9.97 -10.21 12.99
CA GLU A 83 10.87 -9.94 14.10
C GLU A 83 12.25 -9.46 13.64
N SER A 84 12.53 -9.57 12.33
CA SER A 84 13.77 -9.06 11.76
C SER A 84 13.73 -7.53 11.64
N GLU A 85 14.91 -6.91 11.67
CA GLU A 85 15.04 -5.47 11.47
C GLU A 85 14.79 -5.10 10.00
N GLU A 86 14.15 -3.97 9.79
CA GLU A 86 13.95 -3.35 8.47
C GLU A 86 15.00 -2.30 8.16
N ASP A 87 15.35 -2.14 6.89
CA ASP A 87 16.16 -1.02 6.40
C ASP A 87 15.28 0.21 6.13
N VAL A 88 14.06 -0.03 5.62
CA VAL A 88 13.07 1.02 5.34
C VAL A 88 11.68 0.55 5.71
N CYS A 89 10.88 1.46 6.27
CA CYS A 89 9.47 1.23 6.61
C CYS A 89 8.58 2.21 5.83
N ILE A 90 7.59 1.67 5.13
CA ILE A 90 6.54 2.44 4.47
C ILE A 90 5.27 2.25 5.25
N SER A 91 4.69 3.33 5.76
CA SER A 91 3.49 3.28 6.58
C SER A 91 2.42 4.26 6.11
N GLY A 92 1.16 3.88 6.26
CA GLY A 92 0.00 4.69 5.90
C GLY A 92 -1.30 3.97 6.23
N GLU A 93 -2.42 4.60 5.93
CA GLU A 93 -3.72 3.97 6.00
C GLU A 93 -4.01 3.19 4.71
N LEU A 94 -4.88 2.20 4.79
CA LEU A 94 -5.25 1.37 3.63
C LEU A 94 -5.81 2.20 2.47
N ILE A 95 -6.57 3.25 2.80
CA ILE A 95 -7.12 4.19 1.83
C ILE A 95 -6.01 4.90 1.04
N ASP A 96 -4.91 5.24 1.68
CA ASP A 96 -3.80 5.96 1.06
C ASP A 96 -3.05 5.05 0.08
N PHE A 97 -2.84 3.80 0.47
CA PHE A 97 -2.29 2.79 -0.43
C PHE A 97 -3.22 2.49 -1.62
N ALA A 98 -4.55 2.51 -1.42
CA ALA A 98 -5.49 2.33 -2.52
C ALA A 98 -5.51 3.53 -3.48
N LEU A 99 -5.43 4.76 -2.97
CA LEU A 99 -5.33 5.97 -3.79
C LEU A 99 -4.02 6.00 -4.57
N LEU A 100 -2.92 5.56 -3.96
CA LEU A 100 -1.62 5.39 -4.60
C LEU A 100 -1.73 4.37 -5.76
N ALA A 101 -2.26 3.19 -5.48
CA ALA A 101 -2.39 2.09 -6.42
C ALA A 101 -3.32 2.39 -7.60
N THR A 102 -4.32 3.23 -7.41
CA THR A 102 -5.28 3.60 -8.45
C THR A 102 -4.94 4.90 -9.17
N ARG A 103 -3.80 5.53 -8.82
CA ARG A 103 -3.35 6.82 -9.36
C ARG A 103 -4.40 7.93 -9.27
N GLN A 104 -5.32 7.83 -8.31
CA GLN A 104 -6.36 8.86 -8.12
C GLN A 104 -5.81 10.12 -7.46
N VAL A 105 -4.72 9.98 -6.72
CA VAL A 105 -3.99 11.09 -6.11
C VAL A 105 -2.54 10.98 -6.53
N ASP A 106 -1.94 12.12 -6.82
CA ASP A 106 -0.51 12.21 -7.10
C ASP A 106 0.31 11.69 -5.92
N HIS A 107 1.31 10.86 -6.21
CA HIS A 107 2.15 10.21 -5.20
C HIS A 107 2.80 11.23 -4.27
N ASP A 108 3.38 12.30 -4.85
CA ASP A 108 4.03 13.35 -4.07
C ASP A 108 3.07 14.00 -3.08
N THR A 109 1.82 14.19 -3.46
CA THR A 109 0.79 14.74 -2.57
C THR A 109 0.60 13.89 -1.31
N LEU A 110 0.55 12.56 -1.43
CA LEU A 110 0.39 11.67 -0.28
C LEU A 110 1.60 11.70 0.66
N PHE A 111 2.81 11.82 0.10
CA PHE A 111 4.03 11.97 0.90
C PHE A 111 4.13 13.35 1.56
N PHE A 112 3.88 14.45 0.86
CA PHE A 112 3.91 15.80 1.42
C PHE A 112 2.86 16.00 2.52
N GLN A 113 1.68 15.42 2.37
CA GLN A 113 0.64 15.45 3.40
C GLN A 113 0.92 14.46 4.55
N ARG A 114 2.01 13.70 4.51
CA ARG A 114 2.38 12.68 5.50
C ARG A 114 1.33 11.58 5.68
N ARG A 115 0.50 11.38 4.68
CA ARG A 115 -0.48 10.28 4.64
C ARG A 115 0.22 8.94 4.40
N ILE A 116 1.24 8.94 3.52
CA ILE A 116 2.21 7.86 3.41
C ILE A 116 3.54 8.38 3.95
N ARG A 117 4.20 7.60 4.79
CA ARG A 117 5.49 7.92 5.39
C ARG A 117 6.50 6.86 5.00
N ILE A 118 7.71 7.32 4.74
CA ILE A 118 8.87 6.46 4.54
C ILE A 118 9.86 6.82 5.64
N GLU A 119 10.29 5.82 6.41
CA GLU A 119 11.20 5.96 7.54
C GLU A 119 12.33 4.94 7.40
N GLY A 120 13.51 5.23 7.93
CA GLY A 120 14.71 4.39 7.83
C GLY A 120 15.77 4.99 6.93
N ASP A 121 16.47 4.17 6.15
CA ASP A 121 17.48 4.60 5.20
C ASP A 121 16.89 5.55 4.14
N THR A 122 17.39 6.78 4.12
CA THR A 122 16.82 7.86 3.28
C THR A 122 17.06 7.60 1.78
N GLU A 123 18.23 7.07 1.42
CA GLU A 123 18.59 6.78 0.04
C GLU A 123 17.76 5.62 -0.50
N LEU A 124 17.65 4.57 0.29
CA LEU A 124 16.80 3.42 0.00
C LEU A 124 15.32 3.84 -0.09
N GLY A 125 14.84 4.67 0.85
CA GLY A 125 13.48 5.18 0.85
C GLY A 125 13.14 5.99 -0.40
N LEU A 126 14.06 6.80 -0.90
CA LEU A 126 13.89 7.55 -2.15
C LEU A 126 13.85 6.59 -3.36
N GLY A 127 14.70 5.58 -3.39
CA GLY A 127 14.70 4.56 -4.42
C GLY A 127 13.37 3.79 -4.46
N VAL A 128 12.88 3.36 -3.30
CA VAL A 128 11.57 2.67 -3.19
C VAL A 128 10.44 3.59 -3.65
N LYS A 129 10.43 4.86 -3.25
CA LYS A 129 9.45 5.83 -3.72
C LYS A 129 9.45 5.93 -5.25
N ASN A 130 10.62 6.11 -5.87
CA ASN A 130 10.73 6.21 -7.32
C ASN A 130 10.25 4.94 -8.03
N THR A 131 10.51 3.77 -7.45
CA THR A 131 10.01 2.49 -7.97
C THR A 131 8.48 2.44 -7.89
N MET A 132 7.88 2.88 -6.78
CA MET A 132 6.41 2.94 -6.65
C MET A 132 5.79 3.91 -7.67
N ASP A 133 6.45 5.02 -7.98
CA ASP A 133 6.01 6.00 -8.99
C ASP A 133 6.03 5.42 -10.41
N SER A 134 7.00 4.56 -10.72
CA SER A 134 7.15 3.93 -12.04
C SER A 134 6.30 2.65 -12.21
N MET A 135 5.82 2.06 -11.12
CA MET A 135 5.09 0.80 -11.14
C MET A 135 3.78 0.88 -11.90
N ASP A 136 3.53 -0.08 -12.79
CA ASP A 136 2.22 -0.24 -13.41
C ASP A 136 1.31 -1.13 -12.53
N TRP A 137 0.35 -0.47 -11.88
CA TRP A 137 -0.59 -1.14 -10.98
C TRP A 137 -1.59 -2.05 -11.71
N ASP A 138 -1.70 -1.93 -13.04
CA ASP A 138 -2.50 -2.82 -13.87
C ASP A 138 -1.90 -4.23 -13.99
N ASP A 139 -0.60 -4.37 -13.70
CA ASP A 139 0.10 -5.66 -13.65
C ASP A 139 -0.17 -6.48 -12.36
N LEU A 140 -0.87 -5.88 -11.39
CA LEU A 140 -1.28 -6.61 -10.19
C LEU A 140 -2.17 -7.82 -10.51
N PRO A 141 -2.05 -8.91 -9.73
CA PRO A 141 -2.97 -10.04 -9.85
C PRO A 141 -4.44 -9.60 -9.83
N PRO A 142 -5.29 -10.13 -10.73
CA PRO A 142 -6.68 -9.68 -10.87
C PRO A 142 -7.47 -9.56 -9.55
N PRO A 143 -7.38 -10.50 -8.59
CA PRO A 143 -8.10 -10.38 -7.32
C PRO A 143 -7.68 -9.14 -6.52
N LEU A 144 -6.38 -8.83 -6.48
CA LEU A 144 -5.84 -7.68 -5.76
C LEU A 144 -6.23 -6.38 -6.45
N ARG A 145 -6.15 -6.35 -7.78
CA ARG A 145 -6.58 -5.19 -8.58
C ARG A 145 -8.07 -4.90 -8.38
N PHE A 146 -8.95 -5.90 -8.48
CA PHE A 146 -10.38 -5.73 -8.23
C PHE A 146 -10.68 -5.25 -6.82
N PHE A 147 -9.93 -5.74 -5.84
CA PHE A 147 -10.06 -5.31 -4.45
C PHE A 147 -9.69 -3.83 -4.28
N LEU A 148 -8.53 -3.40 -4.81
CA LEU A 148 -8.08 -2.01 -4.73
C LEU A 148 -9.01 -1.06 -5.51
N GLN A 149 -9.46 -1.45 -6.69
CA GLN A 149 -10.43 -0.67 -7.49
C GLN A 149 -11.79 -0.55 -6.77
N GLY A 150 -12.27 -1.63 -6.17
CA GLY A 150 -13.48 -1.60 -5.37
C GLY A 150 -13.37 -0.68 -4.17
N LEU A 151 -12.23 -0.71 -3.49
CA LEU A 151 -11.93 0.18 -2.37
C LEU A 151 -11.89 1.65 -2.83
N ALA A 152 -11.20 1.95 -3.91
CA ALA A 152 -11.12 3.27 -4.49
C ALA A 152 -12.51 3.81 -4.90
N ALA A 153 -13.35 2.99 -5.54
CA ALA A 153 -14.72 3.36 -5.92
C ALA A 153 -15.60 3.68 -4.70
N VAL A 154 -15.42 2.97 -3.58
CA VAL A 154 -16.11 3.28 -2.31
C VAL A 154 -15.66 4.62 -1.78
N ILE A 155 -14.35 4.91 -1.85
CA ILE A 155 -13.77 6.17 -1.42
C ILE A 155 -14.31 7.34 -2.25
N GLU A 156 -14.35 7.23 -3.57
CA GLU A 156 -14.89 8.27 -4.45
C GLU A 156 -16.36 8.57 -4.12
N ARG A 157 -17.16 7.54 -3.93
CA ARG A 157 -18.57 7.72 -3.52
C ARG A 157 -18.71 8.41 -2.18
N LEU A 158 -17.86 8.09 -1.21
CA LEU A 158 -17.85 8.71 0.11
C LEU A 158 -17.33 10.15 0.04
N ALA A 159 -16.33 10.44 -0.78
CA ALA A 159 -15.81 11.79 -1.02
C ALA A 159 -16.87 12.68 -1.71
N PHE A 160 -17.62 12.14 -2.67
CA PHE A 160 -18.73 12.85 -3.33
C PHE A 160 -19.89 13.18 -2.37
N LEU A 161 -20.05 12.39 -1.31
CA LEU A 161 -21.07 12.61 -0.26
C LEU A 161 -20.63 13.60 0.83
N ARG A 162 -19.37 14.08 0.82
CA ARG A 162 -18.92 15.17 1.72
C ARG A 162 -19.48 16.50 1.24
N PRO A 163 -20.23 17.25 2.08
CA PRO A 163 -20.68 18.57 1.72
C PRO A 163 -19.50 19.55 1.59
N ASP A 164 -19.60 20.47 0.63
CA ASP A 164 -18.60 21.50 0.26
C ASP A 164 -18.21 22.50 1.38
N SER A 165 -18.57 22.25 2.62
CA SER A 165 -18.36 23.19 3.73
C SER A 165 -16.90 23.35 4.20
N GLU A 166 -15.96 22.54 3.70
CA GLU A 166 -14.55 22.67 4.07
C GLU A 166 -13.63 23.19 2.92
N ARG A 167 -14.18 23.51 1.76
CA ARG A 167 -13.40 24.05 0.64
C ARG A 167 -13.14 25.56 0.72
N THR A 168 -13.69 26.28 1.70
CA THR A 168 -13.60 27.75 1.78
C THR A 168 -12.66 28.24 2.89
N ALA A 169 -11.91 27.36 3.54
CA ALA A 169 -10.99 27.72 4.62
C ALA A 169 -9.57 27.22 4.36
N ALA A 170 -9.02 27.54 3.18
CA ALA A 170 -7.59 27.43 2.90
C ALA A 170 -7.15 28.55 1.97
#